data_644c1a318151849686d51c7737fd4fdd
#
_entry.id   644c1a318151849686d51c7737fd4fdd
#
_cell.length_a   1.000
_cell.length_b   1.000
_cell.length_c   1.000
_cell.angle_alpha   90.00
_cell.angle_beta   90.00
_cell.angle_gamma   90.00
#
_symmetry.space_group_name_H-M   'P 1'
#
loop_
_entity.id
_entity.type
_entity.pdbx_description
1 polymer ?
#
loop_
_entity_poly.entity_id
_entity_poly.type
_entity_poly.pdbx_seq_one_letter_code
_entity_poly.pdbx_strand_id
1 'polypeptide(L)'
;MFVLGALAFGVKAGVMPLHLWLPGAHASAPSHVSALFSGVVIKTGIYGLLRLTSLFADPPAWWGVAILAAGVVSGVGGVAFAIGQHDLKRLLAYHSVENIGIICLGLGLALWGRALGRVELVALGVAGAALHVLNHGLFKGLLFLSAGSVVHATGTREIDLLGGLLPRMRWTGLAFLTGAVAICGLPPLNGFVSELFIYLGAGKALALSGPGWMAGVALAAALALNGGLALACFAKVFGAAFLGEPRSAVAREASESPREMLWPMGVLAGACAVIGAGPSLVAPALDQAARAWAPELAGSLPPLSKLAPLQAVSVAASALLALCGALWWWLQRASRRAEMALPTWDCGYAAPTPRMQYTASSFGDALVGLFAFALRPRSHRPRLTGPFPSRDAYHSEVPEVVLDLWVRPAVSRGTQAASWLRWMQQGSVQSYLLYVLAALLASLLLWS
;
A
#
# COMPACT_ATOMS: atom_id res chain seq x y z
N MET A 1 -12.71 21.86 -13.47
CA MET A 1 -11.89 21.99 -12.26
C MET A 1 -11.65 20.66 -11.56
N PHE A 2 -12.69 19.85 -11.27
CA PHE A 2 -12.53 18.55 -10.60
C PHE A 2 -11.57 17.60 -11.31
N VAL A 3 -11.71 17.37 -12.63
CA VAL A 3 -10.84 16.43 -13.37
C VAL A 3 -9.36 16.83 -13.29
N LEU A 4 -9.05 18.12 -13.52
CA LEU A 4 -7.66 18.60 -13.44
C LEU A 4 -7.09 18.47 -12.03
N GLY A 5 -7.88 18.80 -11.01
CA GLY A 5 -7.47 18.64 -9.61
C GLY A 5 -7.31 17.16 -9.23
N ALA A 6 -8.23 16.29 -9.65
CA ALA A 6 -8.14 14.85 -9.42
C ALA A 6 -6.90 14.23 -10.07
N LEU A 7 -6.55 14.67 -11.30
CA LEU A 7 -5.31 14.26 -11.96
C LEU A 7 -4.07 14.75 -11.21
N ALA A 8 -4.00 16.05 -10.88
CA ALA A 8 -2.85 16.64 -10.21
C ALA A 8 -2.59 16.01 -8.82
N PHE A 9 -3.63 15.94 -8.00
CA PHE A 9 -3.52 15.32 -6.68
C PHE A 9 -3.40 13.79 -6.75
N GLY A 10 -3.99 13.15 -7.76
CA GLY A 10 -3.83 11.73 -8.05
C GLY A 10 -2.40 11.35 -8.40
N VAL A 11 -1.68 12.14 -9.21
CA VAL A 11 -0.24 11.98 -9.45
C VAL A 11 0.51 12.04 -8.13
N LYS A 12 0.25 13.06 -7.31
CA LYS A 12 0.95 13.26 -6.04
C LYS A 12 0.65 12.15 -5.03
N ALA A 13 -0.57 11.66 -4.97
CA ALA A 13 -0.97 10.56 -4.10
C ALA A 13 -0.48 9.19 -4.59
N GLY A 14 -0.18 9.05 -5.88
CA GLY A 14 0.19 7.77 -6.48
C GLY A 14 -1.01 6.88 -6.79
N VAL A 15 -2.14 7.46 -7.21
CA VAL A 15 -3.32 6.72 -7.67
C VAL A 15 -3.04 6.09 -9.04
N MET A 16 -3.42 4.83 -9.27
CA MET A 16 -3.27 4.19 -10.58
C MET A 16 -4.18 4.87 -11.62
N PRO A 17 -3.66 5.08 -12.84
CA PRO A 17 -2.36 4.69 -13.41
C PRO A 17 -1.21 5.70 -13.18
N LEU A 18 -1.41 6.74 -12.37
CA LEU A 18 -0.48 7.86 -12.15
C LEU A 18 0.63 7.57 -11.12
N HIS A 19 0.71 6.33 -10.62
CA HIS A 19 1.60 5.87 -9.54
C HIS A 19 3.05 5.61 -9.96
N LEU A 20 3.40 5.71 -11.23
CA LEU A 20 4.64 5.20 -11.85
C LEU A 20 5.94 5.65 -11.18
N TRP A 21 5.95 6.84 -10.61
CA TRP A 21 7.12 7.42 -9.93
C TRP A 21 7.38 6.78 -8.56
N LEU A 22 6.33 6.26 -7.91
CA LEU A 22 6.33 5.91 -6.50
C LEU A 22 7.18 4.66 -6.19
N PRO A 23 7.08 3.52 -6.92
CA PRO A 23 7.92 2.36 -6.66
C PRO A 23 9.42 2.64 -6.87
N GLY A 24 9.77 3.39 -7.92
CA GLY A 24 11.13 3.79 -8.21
C GLY A 24 11.72 4.74 -7.15
N ALA A 25 10.94 5.75 -6.74
CA ALA A 25 11.34 6.70 -5.70
C ALA A 25 11.64 6.00 -4.36
N HIS A 26 10.77 5.09 -3.93
CA HIS A 26 10.99 4.35 -2.68
C HIS A 26 12.17 3.38 -2.74
N ALA A 27 12.39 2.73 -3.89
CA ALA A 27 13.53 1.84 -4.06
C ALA A 27 14.86 2.58 -3.97
N SER A 28 14.93 3.80 -4.51
CA SER A 28 16.16 4.61 -4.55
C SER A 28 16.42 5.40 -3.26
N ALA A 29 15.38 5.88 -2.57
CA ALA A 29 15.50 6.69 -1.37
C ALA A 29 16.04 5.88 -0.17
N PRO A 30 16.72 6.50 0.81
CA PRO A 30 17.00 5.87 2.11
C PRO A 30 15.68 5.45 2.81
N SER A 31 15.73 4.41 3.67
CA SER A 31 14.50 3.82 4.23
C SER A 31 13.71 4.78 5.12
N HIS A 32 14.36 5.64 5.90
CA HIS A 32 13.70 6.66 6.71
C HIS A 32 13.02 7.74 5.84
N VAL A 33 13.61 8.09 4.69
CA VAL A 33 12.96 8.97 3.71
C VAL A 33 11.76 8.28 3.07
N SER A 34 11.86 6.98 2.76
CA SER A 34 10.73 6.19 2.27
C SER A 34 9.58 6.11 3.29
N ALA A 35 9.91 6.02 4.58
CA ALA A 35 8.91 6.06 5.66
C ALA A 35 8.14 7.40 5.65
N LEU A 36 8.83 8.53 5.51
CA LEU A 36 8.21 9.86 5.39
C LEU A 36 7.43 10.03 4.08
N PHE A 37 7.96 9.57 2.96
CA PHE A 37 7.28 9.64 1.67
C PHE A 37 5.94 8.90 1.72
N SER A 38 5.97 7.65 2.14
CA SER A 38 4.76 6.85 2.27
C SER A 38 3.88 7.31 3.44
N GLY A 39 4.47 7.66 4.58
CA GLY A 39 3.76 8.07 5.79
C GLY A 39 3.07 9.43 5.69
N VAL A 40 3.65 10.40 4.99
CA VAL A 40 3.20 11.80 4.99
C VAL A 40 3.04 12.39 3.58
N VAL A 41 4.09 12.32 2.73
CA VAL A 41 4.13 13.10 1.49
C VAL A 41 3.00 12.75 0.53
N ILE A 42 2.73 11.47 0.27
CA ILE A 42 1.64 11.06 -0.64
C ILE A 42 0.26 11.45 -0.10
N LYS A 43 0.09 11.58 1.23
CA LYS A 43 -1.17 12.02 1.85
C LYS A 43 -1.49 13.47 1.59
N THR A 44 -0.51 14.32 1.27
CA THR A 44 -0.79 15.69 0.85
C THR A 44 -1.58 15.74 -0.47
N GLY A 45 -1.43 14.71 -1.33
CA GLY A 45 -2.30 14.52 -2.49
C GLY A 45 -3.74 14.17 -2.10
N ILE A 46 -3.91 13.27 -1.14
CA ILE A 46 -5.24 12.94 -0.58
C ILE A 46 -5.88 14.16 0.11
N TYR A 47 -5.09 14.90 0.89
CA TYR A 47 -5.56 16.14 1.51
C TYR A 47 -6.04 17.14 0.44
N GLY A 48 -5.28 17.28 -0.65
CA GLY A 48 -5.68 18.12 -1.78
C GLY A 48 -7.00 17.69 -2.41
N LEU A 49 -7.23 16.37 -2.59
CA LEU A 49 -8.51 15.84 -3.08
C LEU A 49 -9.66 16.11 -2.10
N LEU A 50 -9.46 15.87 -0.81
CA LEU A 50 -10.44 16.18 0.23
C LEU A 50 -10.77 17.67 0.23
N ARG A 51 -9.76 18.53 0.15
CA ARG A 51 -9.95 19.97 0.16
C ARG A 51 -10.65 20.47 -1.10
N LEU A 52 -10.24 19.97 -2.28
CA LEU A 52 -10.89 20.28 -3.54
C LEU A 52 -12.37 19.94 -3.50
N THR A 53 -12.71 18.74 -3.04
CA THR A 53 -14.11 18.26 -3.02
C THR A 53 -14.96 18.93 -1.95
N SER A 54 -14.36 19.47 -0.88
CA SER A 54 -15.09 20.25 0.15
C SER A 54 -15.53 21.63 -0.34
N LEU A 55 -14.96 22.14 -1.45
CA LEU A 55 -15.33 23.46 -1.99
C LEU A 55 -16.67 23.44 -2.75
N PHE A 56 -17.24 22.28 -3.03
CA PHE A 56 -18.48 22.14 -3.79
C PHE A 56 -19.58 21.58 -2.89
N ALA A 57 -20.66 22.35 -2.72
CA ALA A 57 -21.79 21.93 -1.89
C ALA A 57 -22.53 20.72 -2.48
N ASP A 58 -22.77 20.73 -3.80
CA ASP A 58 -23.51 19.71 -4.52
C ASP A 58 -22.64 19.03 -5.60
N PRO A 59 -21.71 18.12 -5.19
CA PRO A 59 -20.87 17.42 -6.14
C PRO A 59 -21.72 16.43 -6.95
N PRO A 60 -21.54 16.35 -8.29
CA PRO A 60 -22.22 15.35 -9.11
C PRO A 60 -21.86 13.92 -8.67
N ALA A 61 -22.83 13.00 -8.71
CA ALA A 61 -22.62 11.60 -8.28
C ALA A 61 -21.46 10.89 -8.98
N TRP A 62 -21.18 11.24 -10.25
CA TRP A 62 -20.07 10.63 -11.01
C TRP A 62 -18.69 10.93 -10.43
N TRP A 63 -18.51 12.02 -9.65
CA TRP A 63 -17.24 12.27 -8.95
C TRP A 63 -16.93 11.18 -7.93
N GLY A 64 -17.95 10.82 -7.13
CA GLY A 64 -17.84 9.72 -6.16
C GLY A 64 -17.54 8.39 -6.86
N VAL A 65 -18.30 8.08 -7.93
CA VAL A 65 -18.10 6.86 -8.72
C VAL A 65 -16.70 6.80 -9.36
N ALA A 66 -16.21 7.92 -9.92
CA ALA A 66 -14.88 7.99 -10.51
C ALA A 66 -13.77 7.72 -9.47
N ILE A 67 -13.88 8.33 -8.27
CA ILE A 67 -12.91 8.10 -7.18
C ILE A 67 -13.03 6.68 -6.63
N LEU A 68 -14.24 6.10 -6.51
CA LEU A 68 -14.44 4.69 -6.15
C LEU A 68 -13.74 3.77 -7.17
N ALA A 69 -13.96 3.99 -8.46
CA ALA A 69 -13.34 3.19 -9.52
C ALA A 69 -11.80 3.29 -9.48
N ALA A 70 -11.26 4.50 -9.31
CA ALA A 70 -9.82 4.70 -9.13
C ALA A 70 -9.32 4.00 -7.86
N GLY A 71 -10.11 3.99 -6.79
CA GLY A 71 -9.84 3.26 -5.54
C GLY A 71 -9.75 1.75 -5.76
N VAL A 72 -10.71 1.15 -6.48
CA VAL A 72 -10.70 -0.29 -6.82
C VAL A 72 -9.46 -0.64 -7.64
N VAL A 73 -9.18 0.12 -8.71
CA VAL A 73 -8.04 -0.13 -9.59
C VAL A 73 -6.71 0.00 -8.84
N SER A 74 -6.57 1.04 -8.00
CA SER A 74 -5.35 1.25 -7.22
C SER A 74 -5.19 0.21 -6.12
N GLY A 75 -6.27 -0.16 -5.45
CA GLY A 75 -6.27 -1.17 -4.41
C GLY A 75 -5.86 -2.53 -4.95
N VAL A 76 -6.68 -3.10 -5.82
CA VAL A 76 -6.45 -4.46 -6.37
C VAL A 76 -5.18 -4.50 -7.22
N GLY A 77 -4.95 -3.49 -8.08
CA GLY A 77 -3.75 -3.41 -8.90
C GLY A 77 -2.48 -3.28 -8.05
N GLY A 78 -2.50 -2.40 -7.04
CA GLY A 78 -1.36 -2.17 -6.15
C GLY A 78 -0.92 -3.44 -5.43
N VAL A 79 -1.85 -4.18 -4.82
CA VAL A 79 -1.51 -5.44 -4.13
C VAL A 79 -1.09 -6.54 -5.11
N ALA A 80 -1.71 -6.62 -6.30
CA ALA A 80 -1.32 -7.60 -7.32
C ALA A 80 0.13 -7.38 -7.78
N PHE A 81 0.53 -6.12 -8.04
CA PHE A 81 1.93 -5.78 -8.34
C PHE A 81 2.87 -6.06 -7.16
N ALA A 82 2.43 -5.80 -5.91
CA ALA A 82 3.24 -6.05 -4.72
C ALA A 82 3.60 -7.53 -4.55
N ILE A 83 2.65 -8.44 -4.79
CA ILE A 83 2.87 -9.89 -4.67
C ILE A 83 4.00 -10.37 -5.60
N GLY A 84 4.13 -9.77 -6.77
CA GLY A 84 5.17 -10.11 -7.74
C GLY A 84 6.55 -9.50 -7.47
N GLN A 85 6.73 -8.70 -6.41
CA GLN A 85 8.02 -8.08 -6.14
C GLN A 85 8.92 -8.97 -5.30
N HIS A 86 10.23 -8.94 -5.60
CA HIS A 86 11.32 -9.61 -4.88
C HIS A 86 12.14 -8.62 -4.03
N ASP A 87 12.08 -7.33 -4.33
CA ASP A 87 12.67 -6.24 -3.55
C ASP A 87 11.72 -5.80 -2.45
N LEU A 88 12.16 -5.87 -1.18
CA LEU A 88 11.37 -5.55 0.00
C LEU A 88 10.81 -4.12 -0.03
N LYS A 89 11.58 -3.14 -0.49
CA LYS A 89 11.15 -1.73 -0.54
C LYS A 89 10.18 -1.47 -1.69
N ARG A 90 10.38 -2.10 -2.86
CA ARG A 90 9.44 -2.00 -3.98
C ARG A 90 8.11 -2.64 -3.64
N LEU A 91 8.13 -3.79 -2.97
CA LEU A 91 6.93 -4.46 -2.46
C LEU A 91 6.13 -3.51 -1.54
N LEU A 92 6.81 -2.91 -0.55
CA LEU A 92 6.18 -1.94 0.34
C LEU A 92 5.67 -0.71 -0.42
N ALA A 93 6.34 -0.26 -1.48
CA ALA A 93 5.89 0.87 -2.29
C ALA A 93 4.56 0.58 -3.00
N TYR A 94 4.41 -0.59 -3.62
CA TYR A 94 3.13 -0.98 -4.25
C TYR A 94 2.00 -1.13 -3.24
N HIS A 95 2.29 -1.59 -2.03
CA HIS A 95 1.32 -1.54 -0.93
C HIS A 95 0.96 -0.11 -0.50
N SER A 96 1.76 0.92 -0.83
CA SER A 96 1.32 2.30 -0.64
C SER A 96 0.29 2.71 -1.70
N VAL A 97 0.45 2.27 -2.94
CA VAL A 97 -0.55 2.46 -4.02
C VAL A 97 -1.87 1.79 -3.65
N GLU A 98 -1.81 0.55 -3.17
CA GLU A 98 -2.97 -0.19 -2.66
C GLU A 98 -3.73 0.60 -1.59
N ASN A 99 -3.04 1.03 -0.56
CA ASN A 99 -3.65 1.72 0.57
C ASN A 99 -4.20 3.12 0.21
N ILE A 100 -3.56 3.82 -0.74
CA ILE A 100 -4.15 5.02 -1.35
C ILE A 100 -5.47 4.66 -2.06
N GLY A 101 -5.55 3.49 -2.69
CA GLY A 101 -6.79 2.94 -3.23
C GLY A 101 -7.87 2.80 -2.16
N ILE A 102 -7.56 2.23 -0.99
CA ILE A 102 -8.51 2.08 0.13
C ILE A 102 -8.99 3.46 0.63
N ILE A 103 -8.10 4.44 0.73
CA ILE A 103 -8.48 5.82 1.08
C ILE A 103 -9.44 6.40 0.03
N CYS A 104 -9.17 6.17 -1.26
CA CYS A 104 -10.05 6.59 -2.35
C CYS A 104 -11.42 5.89 -2.30
N LEU A 105 -11.49 4.62 -1.88
CA LEU A 105 -12.77 3.93 -1.66
C LEU A 105 -13.62 4.65 -0.59
N GLY A 106 -13.02 5.03 0.54
CA GLY A 106 -13.70 5.80 1.57
C GLY A 106 -14.14 7.18 1.10
N LEU A 107 -13.25 7.94 0.43
CA LEU A 107 -13.56 9.27 -0.09
C LEU A 107 -14.63 9.23 -1.21
N GLY A 108 -14.52 8.25 -2.12
CA GLY A 108 -15.50 8.07 -3.17
C GLY A 108 -16.88 7.71 -2.64
N LEU A 109 -16.95 6.86 -1.59
CA LEU A 109 -18.19 6.54 -0.88
C LEU A 109 -18.82 7.80 -0.24
N ALA A 110 -17.99 8.64 0.39
CA ALA A 110 -18.44 9.89 0.98
C ALA A 110 -19.01 10.87 -0.06
N LEU A 111 -18.30 11.07 -1.17
CA LEU A 111 -18.76 11.93 -2.28
C LEU A 111 -20.04 11.41 -2.91
N TRP A 112 -20.11 10.12 -3.13
CA TRP A 112 -21.31 9.49 -3.68
C TRP A 112 -22.48 9.61 -2.72
N GLY A 113 -22.26 9.37 -1.41
CA GLY A 113 -23.25 9.59 -0.37
C GLY A 113 -23.76 11.03 -0.31
N ARG A 114 -22.87 12.02 -0.47
CA ARG A 114 -23.20 13.45 -0.51
C ARG A 114 -24.12 13.77 -1.68
N ALA A 115 -23.79 13.28 -2.89
CA ALA A 115 -24.61 13.46 -4.08
C ALA A 115 -26.00 12.80 -3.99
N LEU A 116 -26.13 11.75 -3.17
CA LEU A 116 -27.40 11.04 -2.94
C LEU A 116 -28.15 11.53 -1.70
N GLY A 117 -27.65 12.52 -0.96
CA GLY A 117 -28.21 12.98 0.31
C GLY A 117 -28.19 11.92 1.43
N ARG A 118 -27.28 10.95 1.37
CA ARG A 118 -27.14 9.83 2.33
C ARG A 118 -26.08 10.12 3.37
N VAL A 119 -26.48 10.72 4.47
CA VAL A 119 -25.59 11.20 5.54
C VAL A 119 -24.75 10.11 6.20
N GLU A 120 -25.28 8.86 6.29
CA GLU A 120 -24.51 7.74 6.84
C GLU A 120 -23.32 7.35 5.94
N LEU A 121 -23.49 7.40 4.61
CA LEU A 121 -22.39 7.15 3.66
C LEU A 121 -21.33 8.25 3.74
N VAL A 122 -21.76 9.50 3.94
CA VAL A 122 -20.85 10.63 4.14
C VAL A 122 -20.02 10.44 5.41
N ALA A 123 -20.69 10.19 6.56
CA ALA A 123 -20.00 10.05 7.83
C ALA A 123 -19.02 8.87 7.83
N LEU A 124 -19.45 7.68 7.38
CA LEU A 124 -18.63 6.46 7.34
C LEU A 124 -17.51 6.56 6.31
N GLY A 125 -17.79 7.14 5.14
CA GLY A 125 -16.79 7.30 4.07
C GLY A 125 -15.67 8.28 4.45
N VAL A 126 -16.02 9.46 5.02
CA VAL A 126 -15.00 10.43 5.49
C VAL A 126 -14.23 9.84 6.66
N ALA A 127 -14.91 9.22 7.63
CA ALA A 127 -14.25 8.62 8.79
C ALA A 127 -13.28 7.51 8.38
N GLY A 128 -13.72 6.60 7.48
CA GLY A 128 -12.88 5.54 6.95
C GLY A 128 -11.66 6.09 6.23
N ALA A 129 -11.85 7.04 5.31
CA ALA A 129 -10.76 7.66 4.55
C ALA A 129 -9.78 8.41 5.46
N ALA A 130 -10.27 9.29 6.35
CA ALA A 130 -9.43 10.11 7.23
C ALA A 130 -8.65 9.26 8.24
N LEU A 131 -9.32 8.26 8.86
CA LEU A 131 -8.64 7.34 9.77
C LEU A 131 -7.63 6.48 9.03
N HIS A 132 -7.94 6.04 7.80
CA HIS A 132 -6.99 5.23 7.01
C HIS A 132 -5.77 6.04 6.59
N VAL A 133 -5.89 7.35 6.34
CA VAL A 133 -4.75 8.26 6.13
C VAL A 133 -3.79 8.22 7.32
N LEU A 134 -4.33 8.36 8.56
CA LEU A 134 -3.53 8.30 9.77
C LEU A 134 -2.91 6.92 9.98
N ASN A 135 -3.73 5.88 9.93
CA ASN A 135 -3.34 4.49 10.16
C ASN A 135 -2.25 4.04 9.17
N HIS A 136 -2.46 4.31 7.90
CA HIS A 136 -1.48 4.04 6.86
C HIS A 136 -0.17 4.80 7.10
N GLY A 137 -0.22 6.03 7.59
CA GLY A 137 0.98 6.78 7.99
C GLY A 137 1.80 6.04 9.06
N LEU A 138 1.12 5.50 10.07
CA LEU A 138 1.74 4.81 11.19
C LEU A 138 2.32 3.45 10.77
N PHE A 139 1.51 2.55 10.22
CA PHE A 139 2.00 1.20 9.90
C PHE A 139 2.96 1.18 8.71
N LYS A 140 2.86 2.12 7.76
CA LYS A 140 3.85 2.24 6.67
C LYS A 140 5.17 2.82 7.15
N GLY A 141 5.12 3.83 8.02
CA GLY A 141 6.30 4.30 8.72
C GLY A 141 7.02 3.15 9.42
N LEU A 142 6.27 2.35 10.18
CA LEU A 142 6.76 1.16 10.89
C LEU A 142 7.40 0.13 9.94
N LEU A 143 6.70 -0.23 8.84
CA LEU A 143 7.18 -1.21 7.88
C LEU A 143 8.45 -0.75 7.14
N PHE A 144 8.51 0.52 6.70
CA PHE A 144 9.70 1.04 6.03
C PHE A 144 10.90 1.20 6.98
N LEU A 145 10.69 1.57 8.25
CA LEU A 145 11.75 1.60 9.25
C LEU A 145 12.25 0.20 9.56
N SER A 146 11.34 -0.79 9.71
CA SER A 146 11.71 -2.19 9.91
C SER A 146 12.47 -2.77 8.70
N ALA A 147 12.02 -2.47 7.48
CA ALA A 147 12.75 -2.83 6.26
C ALA A 147 14.12 -2.13 6.20
N GLY A 148 14.22 -0.90 6.69
CA GLY A 148 15.47 -0.17 6.83
C GLY A 148 16.43 -0.84 7.80
N SER A 149 15.93 -1.35 8.92
CA SER A 149 16.69 -2.13 9.88
C SER A 149 17.24 -3.43 9.25
N VAL A 150 16.42 -4.16 8.48
CA VAL A 150 16.87 -5.34 7.74
C VAL A 150 17.97 -5.00 6.75
N VAL A 151 17.77 -3.95 5.94
CA VAL A 151 18.78 -3.51 4.95
C VAL A 151 20.08 -3.04 5.63
N HIS A 152 19.99 -2.37 6.78
CA HIS A 152 21.14 -1.95 7.55
C HIS A 152 21.96 -3.14 8.04
N ALA A 153 21.30 -4.20 8.51
CA ALA A 153 21.96 -5.38 9.06
C ALA A 153 22.51 -6.34 7.98
N THR A 154 21.88 -6.40 6.80
CA THR A 154 22.19 -7.41 5.77
C THR A 154 22.82 -6.82 4.50
N GLY A 155 22.74 -5.50 4.28
CA GLY A 155 23.18 -4.86 3.05
C GLY A 155 22.32 -5.17 1.81
N THR A 156 21.26 -5.98 1.94
CA THR A 156 20.42 -6.39 0.80
C THR A 156 18.94 -6.11 1.01
N ARG A 157 18.21 -5.90 -0.09
CA ARG A 157 16.75 -5.75 -0.14
C ARG A 157 16.07 -6.96 -0.77
N GLU A 158 16.85 -7.87 -1.36
CA GLU A 158 16.35 -9.06 -2.05
C GLU A 158 15.80 -10.07 -1.04
N ILE A 159 14.47 -10.29 -1.06
CA ILE A 159 13.78 -11.15 -0.10
C ILE A 159 14.29 -12.59 -0.17
N ASP A 160 14.62 -13.07 -1.37
CA ASP A 160 15.10 -14.43 -1.60
C ASP A 160 16.53 -14.69 -1.05
N LEU A 161 17.29 -13.64 -0.74
CA LEU A 161 18.59 -13.73 -0.08
C LEU A 161 18.51 -13.66 1.45
N LEU A 162 17.35 -13.32 2.00
CA LEU A 162 17.10 -13.25 3.44
C LEU A 162 16.73 -14.64 4.01
N GLY A 163 16.16 -14.70 5.16
CA GLY A 163 15.68 -15.90 5.86
C GLY A 163 16.26 -16.01 7.25
N GLY A 164 15.52 -16.60 8.19
CA GLY A 164 15.98 -16.85 9.55
C GLY A 164 16.35 -15.60 10.35
N LEU A 165 15.81 -14.42 9.99
CA LEU A 165 16.17 -13.17 10.67
C LEU A 165 15.53 -13.03 12.05
N LEU A 166 14.38 -13.65 12.33
CA LEU A 166 13.64 -13.46 13.57
C LEU A 166 14.45 -13.75 14.84
N PRO A 167 15.23 -14.83 14.95
CA PRO A 167 16.07 -15.09 16.12
C PRO A 167 17.19 -14.05 16.32
N ARG A 168 17.67 -13.43 15.22
CA ARG A 168 18.80 -12.49 15.21
C ARG A 168 18.36 -11.04 15.35
N MET A 169 17.17 -10.71 14.81
CA MET A 169 16.58 -9.38 14.75
C MET A 169 15.15 -9.41 15.32
N ARG A 170 15.03 -9.82 16.57
CA ARG A 170 13.75 -10.11 17.21
C ARG A 170 12.83 -8.90 17.28
N TRP A 171 13.35 -7.74 17.68
CA TRP A 171 12.56 -6.53 17.83
C TRP A 171 12.17 -5.94 16.47
N THR A 172 13.09 -5.96 15.51
CA THR A 172 12.81 -5.62 14.12
C THR A 172 11.76 -6.54 13.51
N GLY A 173 11.86 -7.86 13.75
CA GLY A 173 10.86 -8.83 13.27
C GLY A 173 9.47 -8.61 13.88
N LEU A 174 9.39 -8.34 15.18
CA LEU A 174 8.12 -8.01 15.84
C LEU A 174 7.52 -6.70 15.35
N ALA A 175 8.35 -5.67 15.13
CA ALA A 175 7.91 -4.40 14.57
C ALA A 175 7.36 -4.58 13.15
N PHE A 176 8.07 -5.35 12.31
CA PHE A 176 7.60 -5.68 10.96
C PHE A 176 6.29 -6.47 10.99
N LEU A 177 6.18 -7.48 11.86
CA LEU A 177 4.97 -8.29 12.02
C LEU A 177 3.78 -7.43 12.45
N THR A 178 3.97 -6.51 13.41
CA THR A 178 2.93 -5.56 13.83
C THR A 178 2.48 -4.70 12.68
N GLY A 179 3.41 -4.13 11.90
CA GLY A 179 3.08 -3.37 10.70
C GLY A 179 2.36 -4.20 9.63
N ALA A 180 2.78 -5.47 9.46
CA ALA A 180 2.17 -6.41 8.53
C ALA A 180 0.72 -6.77 8.91
N VAL A 181 0.46 -7.05 10.18
CA VAL A 181 -0.91 -7.31 10.68
C VAL A 181 -1.78 -6.07 10.54
N ALA A 182 -1.22 -4.88 10.84
CA ALA A 182 -1.95 -3.62 10.73
C ALA A 182 -2.35 -3.28 9.29
N ILE A 183 -1.44 -3.45 8.32
CA ILE A 183 -1.72 -3.15 6.92
C ILE A 183 -2.67 -4.15 6.27
N CYS A 184 -2.73 -5.38 6.76
CA CYS A 184 -3.70 -6.39 6.31
C CYS A 184 -5.13 -6.15 6.85
N GLY A 185 -5.37 -5.03 7.56
CA GLY A 185 -6.68 -4.73 8.14
C GLY A 185 -7.15 -5.74 9.19
N LEU A 186 -6.22 -6.43 9.88
CA LEU A 186 -6.56 -7.45 10.85
C LEU A 186 -6.71 -6.87 12.26
N PRO A 187 -7.76 -7.28 13.02
CA PRO A 187 -7.82 -6.96 14.42
C PRO A 187 -6.63 -7.62 15.16
N PRO A 188 -6.11 -7.06 16.24
CA PRO A 188 -6.62 -5.92 17.00
C PRO A 188 -6.00 -4.57 16.63
N LEU A 189 -5.40 -4.41 15.45
CA LEU A 189 -4.64 -3.22 15.08
C LEU A 189 -5.48 -2.19 14.31
N ASN A 190 -4.91 -1.02 14.17
CA ASN A 190 -5.58 0.19 13.67
C ASN A 190 -6.11 0.08 12.23
N GLY A 191 -5.45 -0.66 11.31
CA GLY A 191 -5.92 -0.86 9.95
C GLY A 191 -7.34 -1.38 9.88
N PHE A 192 -7.66 -2.38 10.73
CA PHE A 192 -9.00 -2.95 10.84
C PHE A 192 -10.09 -1.89 11.08
N VAL A 193 -9.85 -0.93 11.97
CA VAL A 193 -10.86 0.07 12.36
C VAL A 193 -11.25 0.97 11.19
N SER A 194 -10.27 1.44 10.43
CA SER A 194 -10.54 2.30 9.26
C SER A 194 -11.26 1.56 8.13
N GLU A 195 -10.87 0.32 7.87
CA GLU A 195 -11.55 -0.53 6.88
C GLU A 195 -12.96 -0.91 7.33
N LEU A 196 -13.16 -1.16 8.63
CA LEU A 196 -14.48 -1.43 9.20
C LEU A 196 -15.47 -0.29 8.88
N PHE A 197 -15.07 0.98 8.97
CA PHE A 197 -15.95 2.09 8.60
C PHE A 197 -16.33 2.04 7.12
N ILE A 198 -15.39 1.69 6.24
CA ILE A 198 -15.69 1.55 4.80
C ILE A 198 -16.62 0.34 4.56
N TYR A 199 -16.41 -0.78 5.24
CA TYR A 199 -17.29 -1.95 5.17
C TYR A 199 -18.72 -1.64 5.67
N LEU A 200 -18.84 -0.91 6.79
CA LEU A 200 -20.15 -0.48 7.30
C LEU A 200 -20.83 0.46 6.30
N GLY A 201 -20.06 1.36 5.67
CA GLY A 201 -20.55 2.20 4.59
C GLY A 201 -21.01 1.41 3.36
N ALA A 202 -20.24 0.40 2.94
CA ALA A 202 -20.63 -0.52 1.88
C ALA A 202 -21.93 -1.26 2.25
N GLY A 203 -22.04 -1.72 3.51
CA GLY A 203 -23.27 -2.35 4.03
C GLY A 203 -24.49 -1.41 3.97
N LYS A 204 -24.32 -0.12 4.28
CA LYS A 204 -25.40 0.88 4.10
C LYS A 204 -25.74 1.11 2.63
N ALA A 205 -24.76 1.05 1.73
CA ALA A 205 -24.98 1.16 0.29
C ALA A 205 -25.78 -0.03 -0.28
N LEU A 206 -25.65 -1.24 0.29
CA LEU A 206 -26.46 -2.41 -0.10
C LEU A 206 -27.95 -2.19 0.09
N ALA A 207 -28.35 -1.34 1.04
CA ALA A 207 -29.76 -1.02 1.32
C ALA A 207 -30.35 0.05 0.37
N LEU A 208 -29.56 0.54 -0.60
CA LEU A 208 -30.04 1.52 -1.58
C LEU A 208 -30.93 0.85 -2.63
N SER A 209 -31.97 1.57 -3.06
CA SER A 209 -32.80 1.17 -4.19
C SER A 209 -32.11 1.40 -5.53
N GLY A 210 -32.56 0.72 -6.59
CA GLY A 210 -31.97 0.82 -7.92
C GLY A 210 -30.54 0.24 -7.98
N PRO A 211 -29.70 0.63 -8.93
CA PRO A 211 -28.35 0.05 -9.13
C PRO A 211 -27.36 0.40 -8.03
N GLY A 212 -27.74 1.22 -7.04
CA GLY A 212 -26.85 1.64 -5.94
C GLY A 212 -26.30 0.49 -5.08
N TRP A 213 -27.09 -0.58 -4.89
CA TRP A 213 -26.62 -1.76 -4.16
C TRP A 213 -25.41 -2.45 -4.82
N MET A 214 -25.32 -2.41 -6.17
CA MET A 214 -24.17 -3.00 -6.89
C MET A 214 -22.86 -2.30 -6.53
N ALA A 215 -22.89 -0.98 -6.32
CA ALA A 215 -21.71 -0.25 -5.86
C ALA A 215 -21.30 -0.68 -4.45
N GLY A 216 -22.25 -0.94 -3.55
CA GLY A 216 -22.00 -1.50 -2.23
C GLY A 216 -21.35 -2.89 -2.29
N VAL A 217 -21.87 -3.79 -3.15
CA VAL A 217 -21.26 -5.11 -3.39
C VAL A 217 -19.84 -4.98 -3.93
N ALA A 218 -19.66 -4.16 -4.98
CA ALA A 218 -18.34 -3.97 -5.62
C ALA A 218 -17.31 -3.40 -4.63
N LEU A 219 -17.73 -2.44 -3.80
CA LEU A 219 -16.88 -1.85 -2.76
C LEU A 219 -16.45 -2.89 -1.71
N ALA A 220 -17.41 -3.66 -1.17
CA ALA A 220 -17.11 -4.69 -0.18
C ALA A 220 -16.23 -5.80 -0.76
N ALA A 221 -16.51 -6.25 -1.98
CA ALA A 221 -15.72 -7.28 -2.67
C ALA A 221 -14.30 -6.80 -2.97
N ALA A 222 -14.13 -5.56 -3.45
CA ALA A 222 -12.82 -4.99 -3.71
C ALA A 222 -11.99 -4.87 -2.43
N LEU A 223 -12.59 -4.42 -1.33
CA LEU A 223 -11.89 -4.28 -0.05
C LEU A 223 -11.52 -5.65 0.54
N ALA A 224 -12.42 -6.65 0.45
CA ALA A 224 -12.15 -8.02 0.90
C ALA A 224 -11.02 -8.68 0.07
N LEU A 225 -11.02 -8.46 -1.25
CA LEU A 225 -9.96 -8.95 -2.13
C LEU A 225 -8.62 -8.29 -1.78
N ASN A 226 -8.59 -6.98 -1.52
CA ASN A 226 -7.40 -6.27 -1.08
C ASN A 226 -6.83 -6.88 0.21
N GLY A 227 -7.64 -7.02 1.25
CA GLY A 227 -7.21 -7.59 2.53
C GLY A 227 -6.68 -9.02 2.40
N GLY A 228 -7.38 -9.88 1.63
CA GLY A 228 -6.95 -11.26 1.38
C GLY A 228 -5.61 -11.35 0.64
N LEU A 229 -5.42 -10.54 -0.39
CA LEU A 229 -4.17 -10.48 -1.17
C LEU A 229 -3.02 -9.85 -0.36
N ALA A 230 -3.31 -8.80 0.43
CA ALA A 230 -2.34 -8.20 1.33
C ALA A 230 -1.86 -9.21 2.38
N LEU A 231 -2.78 -9.97 2.98
CA LEU A 231 -2.44 -11.03 3.94
C LEU A 231 -1.52 -12.07 3.29
N ALA A 232 -1.85 -12.56 2.09
CA ALA A 232 -1.01 -13.51 1.37
C ALA A 232 0.38 -12.93 1.06
N CYS A 233 0.44 -11.66 0.65
CA CYS A 233 1.71 -10.97 0.38
C CYS A 233 2.58 -10.81 1.64
N PHE A 234 2.01 -10.37 2.75
CA PHE A 234 2.76 -10.20 4.00
C PHE A 234 3.10 -11.54 4.66
N ALA A 235 2.28 -12.58 4.52
CA ALA A 235 2.63 -13.95 4.91
C ALA A 235 3.86 -14.44 4.13
N LYS A 236 3.89 -14.20 2.79
CA LYS A 236 5.05 -14.47 1.94
C LYS A 236 6.30 -13.76 2.44
N VAL A 237 6.22 -12.46 2.64
CA VAL A 237 7.39 -11.63 3.00
C VAL A 237 7.92 -11.98 4.39
N PHE A 238 7.03 -12.06 5.38
CA PHE A 238 7.42 -12.39 6.73
C PHE A 238 7.99 -13.80 6.81
N GLY A 239 7.35 -14.78 6.19
CA GLY A 239 7.82 -16.15 6.12
C GLY A 239 9.18 -16.28 5.44
N ALA A 240 9.35 -15.63 4.29
CA ALA A 240 10.59 -15.72 3.54
C ALA A 240 11.75 -14.94 4.16
N ALA A 241 11.51 -13.79 4.79
CA ALA A 241 12.59 -12.96 5.35
C ALA A 241 12.93 -13.31 6.79
N PHE A 242 11.93 -13.54 7.65
CA PHE A 242 12.15 -13.66 9.10
C PHE A 242 12.13 -15.09 9.61
N LEU A 243 11.43 -16.01 8.94
CA LEU A 243 11.34 -17.42 9.34
C LEU A 243 12.30 -18.30 8.52
N GLY A 244 12.34 -19.59 8.88
CA GLY A 244 13.20 -20.57 8.23
C GLY A 244 14.68 -20.39 8.54
N GLU A 245 15.53 -20.80 7.60
CA GLU A 245 16.99 -20.77 7.70
C GLU A 245 17.58 -19.64 6.83
N PRO A 246 18.72 -19.04 7.25
CA PRO A 246 19.41 -18.02 6.46
C PRO A 246 19.86 -18.56 5.09
N ARG A 247 19.45 -17.90 4.01
CA ARG A 247 19.78 -18.33 2.64
C ARG A 247 21.11 -17.79 2.13
N SER A 248 21.66 -16.78 2.80
CA SER A 248 22.95 -16.16 2.45
C SER A 248 23.84 -15.96 3.66
N ALA A 249 25.13 -15.69 3.43
CA ALA A 249 26.08 -15.36 4.49
C ALA A 249 25.66 -14.08 5.24
N VAL A 250 25.24 -13.04 4.50
CA VAL A 250 24.81 -11.76 5.10
C VAL A 250 23.58 -11.91 6.01
N ALA A 251 22.65 -12.81 5.67
CA ALA A 251 21.51 -13.09 6.52
C ALA A 251 21.91 -13.89 7.78
N ARG A 252 22.95 -14.74 7.69
CA ARG A 252 23.46 -15.50 8.82
C ARG A 252 24.20 -14.63 9.82
N GLU A 253 24.90 -13.59 9.36
CA GLU A 253 25.69 -12.67 10.17
C GLU A 253 24.86 -11.47 10.67
N ALA A 254 23.60 -11.35 10.25
CA ALA A 254 22.74 -10.24 10.64
C ALA A 254 22.58 -10.16 12.17
N SER A 255 22.58 -8.93 12.68
CA SER A 255 22.37 -8.62 14.10
C SER A 255 21.30 -7.53 14.25
N GLU A 256 20.73 -7.45 15.46
CA GLU A 256 19.70 -6.45 15.77
C GLU A 256 20.23 -5.02 15.62
N SER A 257 19.39 -4.14 15.14
CA SER A 257 19.71 -2.71 14.98
C SER A 257 19.86 -2.01 16.34
N PRO A 258 20.60 -0.89 16.38
CA PRO A 258 20.80 -0.11 17.60
C PRO A 258 19.48 0.47 18.13
N ARG A 259 19.45 0.82 19.42
CA ARG A 259 18.23 1.27 20.11
C ARG A 259 17.58 2.50 19.49
N GLU A 260 18.38 3.38 18.92
CA GLU A 260 17.94 4.60 18.22
C GLU A 260 17.07 4.30 17.00
N MET A 261 17.28 3.17 16.36
CA MET A 261 16.43 2.69 15.27
C MET A 261 15.19 1.93 15.79
N LEU A 262 15.31 1.23 16.93
CA LEU A 262 14.21 0.44 17.50
C LEU A 262 13.15 1.32 18.17
N TRP A 263 13.54 2.40 18.83
CA TRP A 263 12.60 3.29 19.55
C TRP A 263 11.49 3.85 18.67
N PRO A 264 11.76 4.45 17.50
CA PRO A 264 10.69 4.95 16.61
C PRO A 264 9.76 3.84 16.17
N MET A 265 10.27 2.63 15.90
CA MET A 265 9.45 1.49 15.54
C MET A 265 8.52 1.08 16.69
N GLY A 266 9.04 1.07 17.93
CA GLY A 266 8.23 0.78 19.13
C GLY A 266 7.10 1.78 19.34
N VAL A 267 7.36 3.08 19.14
CA VAL A 267 6.33 4.15 19.23
C VAL A 267 5.25 3.95 18.18
N LEU A 268 5.63 3.70 16.91
CA LEU A 268 4.67 3.48 15.83
C LEU A 268 3.84 2.21 16.04
N ALA A 269 4.46 1.13 16.51
CA ALA A 269 3.77 -0.12 16.83
C ALA A 269 2.77 0.08 17.99
N GLY A 270 3.18 0.80 19.03
CA GLY A 270 2.30 1.17 20.14
C GLY A 270 1.11 2.02 19.68
N ALA A 271 1.33 3.01 18.81
CA ALA A 271 0.27 3.84 18.24
C ALA A 271 -0.74 2.99 17.42
N CYS A 272 -0.27 2.02 16.63
CA CYS A 272 -1.14 1.09 15.91
C CYS A 272 -2.03 0.27 16.86
N ALA A 273 -1.47 -0.22 17.97
CA ALA A 273 -2.21 -0.98 18.97
C ALA A 273 -3.22 -0.09 19.73
N VAL A 274 -2.83 1.13 20.15
CA VAL A 274 -3.70 2.08 20.87
C VAL A 274 -4.92 2.48 20.05
N ILE A 275 -4.72 2.82 18.76
CA ILE A 275 -5.85 3.20 17.89
C ILE A 275 -6.74 1.97 17.60
N GLY A 276 -6.14 0.79 17.43
CA GLY A 276 -6.89 -0.45 17.20
C GLY A 276 -7.75 -0.86 18.39
N ALA A 277 -7.20 -0.77 19.61
CA ALA A 277 -7.91 -1.08 20.85
C ALA A 277 -8.85 0.04 21.33
N GLY A 278 -8.63 1.29 20.88
CA GLY A 278 -9.37 2.46 21.35
C GLY A 278 -10.00 3.30 20.22
N PRO A 279 -10.80 2.74 19.30
CA PRO A 279 -11.43 3.52 18.22
C PRO A 279 -12.32 4.64 18.72
N SER A 280 -12.90 4.52 19.92
CA SER A 280 -13.69 5.58 20.56
C SER A 280 -12.88 6.84 20.85
N LEU A 281 -11.56 6.74 20.99
CA LEU A 281 -10.68 7.90 21.26
C LEU A 281 -10.55 8.81 20.04
N VAL A 282 -10.56 8.24 18.83
CA VAL A 282 -10.40 8.99 17.59
C VAL A 282 -11.75 9.40 16.97
N ALA A 283 -12.85 8.75 17.33
CA ALA A 283 -14.17 8.98 16.77
C ALA A 283 -14.62 10.47 16.83
N PRO A 284 -14.47 11.22 17.94
CA PRO A 284 -14.87 12.63 17.99
C PRO A 284 -14.14 13.50 16.97
N ALA A 285 -12.85 13.26 16.74
CA ALA A 285 -12.05 13.98 15.74
C ALA A 285 -12.51 13.65 14.32
N LEU A 286 -12.89 12.40 14.06
CA LEU A 286 -13.43 11.96 12.77
C LEU A 286 -14.82 12.54 12.49
N ASP A 287 -15.67 12.64 13.52
CA ASP A 287 -16.98 13.34 13.45
C ASP A 287 -16.80 14.82 13.08
N GLN A 288 -15.82 15.50 13.69
CA GLN A 288 -15.47 16.88 13.34
C GLN A 288 -14.94 16.99 11.91
N ALA A 289 -14.09 16.07 11.48
CA ALA A 289 -13.56 16.05 10.12
C ALA A 289 -14.69 15.90 9.07
N ALA A 290 -15.67 15.03 9.33
CA ALA A 290 -16.82 14.85 8.45
C ALA A 290 -17.67 16.13 8.36
N ARG A 291 -17.93 16.79 9.49
CA ARG A 291 -18.67 18.07 9.54
C ARG A 291 -17.91 19.20 8.86
N ALA A 292 -16.59 19.26 9.00
CA ALA A 292 -15.76 20.26 8.35
C ALA A 292 -15.67 20.06 6.83
N TRP A 293 -15.73 18.79 6.37
CA TRP A 293 -15.70 18.46 4.95
C TRP A 293 -17.03 18.71 4.22
N ALA A 294 -18.16 18.52 4.91
CA ALA A 294 -19.52 18.75 4.40
C ALA A 294 -20.31 19.66 5.36
N PRO A 295 -19.98 20.96 5.42
CA PRO A 295 -20.57 21.87 6.39
C PRO A 295 -22.09 22.06 6.23
N GLU A 296 -22.60 21.91 5.00
CA GLU A 296 -24.05 21.97 4.70
C GLU A 296 -24.83 20.80 5.32
N LEU A 297 -24.17 19.66 5.57
CA LEU A 297 -24.75 18.47 6.21
C LEU A 297 -24.40 18.37 7.69
N ALA A 298 -23.62 19.29 8.26
CA ALA A 298 -23.04 19.18 9.59
C ALA A 298 -24.08 18.93 10.71
N GLY A 299 -25.27 19.52 10.59
CA GLY A 299 -26.38 19.34 11.54
C GLY A 299 -27.10 18.00 11.44
N SER A 300 -27.00 17.32 10.30
CA SER A 300 -27.69 16.05 10.01
C SER A 300 -26.77 14.83 10.10
N LEU A 301 -25.44 15.02 10.15
CA LEU A 301 -24.47 13.92 10.23
C LEU A 301 -24.60 13.17 11.57
N PRO A 302 -24.92 11.87 11.56
CA PRO A 302 -24.95 11.06 12.77
C PRO A 302 -23.53 10.84 13.31
N PRO A 303 -23.33 10.82 14.63
CA PRO A 303 -22.04 10.50 15.22
C PRO A 303 -21.67 9.04 14.96
N LEU A 304 -20.37 8.76 14.81
CA LEU A 304 -19.85 7.42 14.53
C LEU A 304 -20.23 6.39 15.60
N SER A 305 -20.42 6.81 16.83
CA SER A 305 -20.88 5.96 17.94
C SER A 305 -22.28 5.34 17.71
N LYS A 306 -23.10 5.95 16.85
CA LYS A 306 -24.40 5.40 16.42
C LYS A 306 -24.31 4.53 15.18
N LEU A 307 -23.25 4.68 14.38
CA LEU A 307 -23.06 3.97 13.11
C LEU A 307 -22.19 2.72 13.24
N ALA A 308 -21.32 2.67 14.23
CA ALA A 308 -20.38 1.58 14.44
C ALA A 308 -20.33 1.14 15.91
N PRO A 309 -20.14 -0.16 16.19
CA PRO A 309 -20.11 -0.72 17.54
C PRO A 309 -18.74 -0.50 18.20
N LEU A 310 -18.32 0.77 18.37
CA LEU A 310 -16.96 1.15 18.77
C LEU A 310 -16.52 0.54 20.12
N GLN A 311 -17.45 0.46 21.09
CA GLN A 311 -17.15 -0.14 22.40
C GLN A 311 -16.91 -1.66 22.28
N ALA A 312 -17.75 -2.37 21.51
CA ALA A 312 -17.57 -3.79 21.30
C ALA A 312 -16.26 -4.09 20.59
N VAL A 313 -15.87 -3.26 19.60
CA VAL A 313 -14.59 -3.35 18.92
C VAL A 313 -13.44 -3.11 19.91
N SER A 314 -13.53 -2.09 20.78
CA SER A 314 -12.52 -1.83 21.81
C SER A 314 -12.33 -3.01 22.76
N VAL A 315 -13.43 -3.58 23.26
CA VAL A 315 -13.38 -4.73 24.17
C VAL A 315 -12.77 -5.95 23.46
N ALA A 316 -13.24 -6.27 22.26
CA ALA A 316 -12.72 -7.41 21.50
C ALA A 316 -11.23 -7.25 21.14
N ALA A 317 -10.81 -6.06 20.71
CA ALA A 317 -9.42 -5.79 20.38
C ALA A 317 -8.52 -5.86 21.62
N SER A 318 -8.95 -5.29 22.74
CA SER A 318 -8.20 -5.36 24.01
C SER A 318 -8.08 -6.79 24.54
N ALA A 319 -9.16 -7.56 24.46
CA ALA A 319 -9.17 -8.98 24.83
C ALA A 319 -8.21 -9.79 23.95
N LEU A 320 -8.20 -9.52 22.63
CA LEU A 320 -7.31 -10.18 21.69
C LEU A 320 -5.84 -9.82 21.93
N LEU A 321 -5.53 -8.54 22.22
CA LEU A 321 -4.16 -8.12 22.62
C LEU A 321 -3.71 -8.82 23.91
N ALA A 322 -4.58 -8.89 24.92
CA ALA A 322 -4.30 -9.59 26.17
C ALA A 322 -4.06 -11.09 25.93
N LEU A 323 -4.88 -11.73 25.09
CA LEU A 323 -4.73 -13.13 24.71
C LEU A 323 -3.39 -13.37 23.98
N CYS A 324 -3.05 -12.54 23.00
CA CYS A 324 -1.77 -12.63 22.28
C CYS A 324 -0.59 -12.47 23.25
N GLY A 325 -0.66 -11.53 24.18
CA GLY A 325 0.36 -11.35 25.23
C GLY A 325 0.48 -12.56 26.17
N ALA A 326 -0.66 -13.11 26.60
CA ALA A 326 -0.69 -14.30 27.45
C ALA A 326 -0.13 -15.55 26.75
N LEU A 327 -0.52 -15.77 25.48
CA LEU A 327 0.01 -16.86 24.66
C LEU A 327 1.51 -16.70 24.42
N TRP A 328 1.95 -15.48 24.09
CA TRP A 328 3.38 -15.18 23.96
C TRP A 328 4.16 -15.51 25.23
N TRP A 329 3.69 -15.04 26.38
CA TRP A 329 4.32 -15.32 27.67
C TRP A 329 4.33 -16.81 28.00
N TRP A 330 3.22 -17.53 27.77
CA TRP A 330 3.11 -18.95 27.95
C TRP A 330 4.09 -19.74 27.06
N LEU A 331 4.15 -19.43 25.78
CA LEU A 331 5.07 -20.04 24.81
C LEU A 331 6.54 -19.82 25.21
N GLN A 332 6.90 -18.61 25.66
CA GLN A 332 8.24 -18.33 26.12
C GLN A 332 8.63 -19.18 27.33
N ARG A 333 7.69 -19.52 28.23
CA ARG A 333 7.93 -20.40 29.35
C ARG A 333 7.98 -21.87 28.95
N ALA A 334 7.11 -22.31 28.05
CA ALA A 334 7.05 -23.65 27.55
C ALA A 334 8.30 -23.99 26.73
N SER A 335 8.76 -23.11 25.84
CA SER A 335 9.94 -23.36 25.00
C SER A 335 11.25 -23.45 25.78
N ARG A 336 11.36 -22.76 26.93
CA ARG A 336 12.53 -22.89 27.80
C ARG A 336 12.72 -24.31 28.42
N ARG A 337 11.68 -25.15 28.35
CA ARG A 337 11.69 -26.51 28.84
C ARG A 337 12.00 -27.53 27.75
N ALA A 338 11.97 -27.16 26.50
CA ALA A 338 12.20 -28.03 25.37
C ALA A 338 13.60 -27.78 24.79
N GLU A 339 14.62 -28.49 25.33
CA GLU A 339 15.99 -28.39 24.81
C GLU A 339 16.26 -29.27 23.57
N MET A 340 15.28 -29.99 23.06
CA MET A 340 15.46 -30.86 21.91
C MET A 340 15.19 -30.11 20.63
N ALA A 341 16.24 -29.61 19.97
CA ALA A 341 16.17 -29.10 18.58
C ALA A 341 15.96 -30.31 17.65
N LEU A 342 14.70 -30.65 17.40
CA LEU A 342 14.37 -31.58 16.33
C LEU A 342 14.52 -30.86 14.98
N PRO A 343 15.14 -31.53 13.98
CA PRO A 343 15.16 -30.97 12.63
C PRO A 343 13.74 -30.82 12.10
N THR A 344 13.54 -29.82 11.27
CA THR A 344 12.25 -29.65 10.54
C THR A 344 11.98 -30.89 9.70
N TRP A 345 10.72 -31.31 9.58
CA TRP A 345 10.32 -32.41 8.72
C TRP A 345 10.81 -32.16 7.28
N ASP A 346 11.60 -33.07 6.74
CA ASP A 346 12.29 -32.97 5.47
C ASP A 346 11.81 -33.99 4.42
N CYS A 347 10.67 -34.64 4.65
CA CYS A 347 10.12 -35.71 3.82
C CYS A 347 11.09 -36.92 3.68
N GLY A 348 11.91 -37.15 4.68
CA GLY A 348 12.87 -38.25 4.72
C GLY A 348 14.22 -37.96 4.03
N TYR A 349 14.48 -36.69 3.66
CA TYR A 349 15.77 -36.31 3.10
C TYR A 349 16.80 -36.12 4.19
N ALA A 350 17.91 -36.86 4.14
CA ALA A 350 18.88 -36.98 5.23
C ALA A 350 19.79 -35.74 5.43
N ALA A 351 19.85 -34.82 4.47
CA ALA A 351 20.73 -33.65 4.52
C ALA A 351 20.01 -32.38 3.98
N PRO A 352 19.01 -31.85 4.71
CA PRO A 352 18.30 -30.65 4.29
C PRO A 352 19.25 -29.45 4.23
N THR A 353 19.03 -28.58 3.24
CA THR A 353 19.81 -27.35 3.07
C THR A 353 18.88 -26.12 3.07
N PRO A 354 19.39 -24.90 3.37
CA PRO A 354 18.60 -23.67 3.30
C PRO A 354 17.94 -23.39 1.96
N ARG A 355 18.33 -24.10 0.89
CA ARG A 355 17.73 -24.03 -0.45
C ARG A 355 16.42 -24.83 -0.55
N MET A 356 16.18 -25.76 0.38
CA MET A 356 15.01 -26.65 0.36
C MET A 356 13.85 -26.08 1.19
N GLN A 357 13.63 -24.78 1.08
CA GLN A 357 12.54 -24.06 1.75
C GLN A 357 11.83 -23.13 0.77
N TYR A 358 10.59 -22.75 1.07
CA TYR A 358 9.83 -21.82 0.27
C TYR A 358 10.55 -20.48 0.15
N THR A 359 10.62 -19.94 -1.08
CA THR A 359 11.14 -18.61 -1.39
C THR A 359 9.98 -17.63 -1.62
N ALA A 360 10.29 -16.34 -1.70
CA ALA A 360 9.30 -15.36 -2.07
C ALA A 360 8.74 -15.62 -3.48
N SER A 361 9.59 -16.09 -4.41
CA SER A 361 9.21 -16.46 -5.77
C SER A 361 8.23 -17.61 -5.79
N SER A 362 8.56 -18.72 -5.12
CA SER A 362 7.74 -19.94 -5.15
C SER A 362 6.36 -19.75 -4.51
N PHE A 363 6.27 -18.98 -3.42
CA PHE A 363 5.00 -18.69 -2.77
C PHE A 363 4.12 -17.74 -3.60
N GLY A 364 4.75 -16.75 -4.27
CA GLY A 364 4.04 -15.74 -5.06
C GLY A 364 3.56 -16.21 -6.42
N ASP A 365 4.17 -17.26 -7.01
CA ASP A 365 3.99 -17.64 -8.41
C ASP A 365 2.53 -17.98 -8.76
N ALA A 366 1.83 -18.72 -7.90
CA ALA A 366 0.42 -19.07 -8.11
C ALA A 366 -0.49 -17.82 -8.11
N LEU A 367 -0.26 -16.88 -7.20
CA LEU A 367 -1.05 -15.65 -7.10
C LEU A 367 -0.73 -14.69 -8.26
N VAL A 368 0.54 -14.56 -8.66
CA VAL A 368 0.95 -13.79 -9.83
C VAL A 368 0.30 -14.38 -11.08
N GLY A 369 0.20 -15.71 -11.17
CA GLY A 369 -0.46 -16.43 -12.26
C GLY A 369 -1.95 -16.06 -12.42
N LEU A 370 -2.68 -15.87 -11.32
CA LEU A 370 -4.08 -15.41 -11.35
C LEU A 370 -4.24 -14.03 -12.02
N PHE A 371 -3.26 -13.16 -11.86
CA PHE A 371 -3.26 -11.82 -12.43
C PHE A 371 -2.35 -11.67 -13.65
N ALA A 372 -1.93 -12.79 -14.26
CA ALA A 372 -0.97 -12.77 -15.39
C ALA A 372 -1.46 -11.94 -16.58
N PHE A 373 -2.78 -11.86 -16.81
CA PHE A 373 -3.39 -11.03 -17.84
C PHE A 373 -3.09 -9.53 -17.66
N ALA A 374 -2.97 -9.08 -16.41
CA ALA A 374 -2.70 -7.68 -16.06
C ALA A 374 -1.20 -7.44 -15.77
N LEU A 375 -0.55 -8.35 -15.05
CA LEU A 375 0.83 -8.20 -14.58
C LEU A 375 1.88 -8.57 -15.65
N ARG A 376 1.52 -9.43 -16.61
CA ARG A 376 2.40 -9.92 -17.67
C ARG A 376 3.78 -10.37 -17.16
N PRO A 377 3.83 -11.32 -16.20
CA PRO A 377 5.08 -11.75 -15.59
C PRO A 377 6.02 -12.32 -16.65
N ARG A 378 7.31 -12.05 -16.50
CA ARG A 378 8.38 -12.63 -17.28
C ARG A 378 9.13 -13.61 -16.42
N SER A 379 9.30 -14.86 -16.88
CA SER A 379 10.09 -15.86 -16.16
C SER A 379 11.12 -16.47 -17.07
N HIS A 380 12.35 -16.51 -16.60
CA HIS A 380 13.40 -17.32 -17.18
C HIS A 380 13.44 -18.65 -16.44
N ARG A 381 13.05 -19.73 -17.14
CA ARG A 381 13.06 -21.08 -16.59
C ARG A 381 14.25 -21.84 -17.15
N PRO A 382 15.12 -22.41 -16.32
CA PRO A 382 16.26 -23.19 -16.78
C PRO A 382 15.78 -24.42 -17.55
N ARG A 383 16.44 -24.73 -18.64
CA ARG A 383 16.24 -26.01 -19.37
C ARG A 383 17.11 -27.06 -18.73
N LEU A 384 16.49 -27.88 -17.87
CA LEU A 384 17.17 -29.01 -17.24
C LEU A 384 17.44 -30.10 -18.29
N THR A 385 18.70 -30.28 -18.70
CA THR A 385 19.12 -31.32 -19.64
C THR A 385 19.84 -32.40 -18.86
N GLY A 386 19.22 -33.60 -18.78
CA GLY A 386 19.76 -34.78 -18.12
C GLY A 386 19.59 -34.83 -16.61
N PRO A 387 19.98 -35.92 -15.97
CA PRO A 387 19.79 -36.14 -14.53
C PRO A 387 20.72 -35.32 -13.66
N PHE A 388 21.81 -34.76 -14.21
CA PHE A 388 22.78 -33.88 -13.52
C PHE A 388 22.96 -32.58 -14.29
N PRO A 389 21.97 -31.64 -14.21
CA PRO A 389 22.03 -30.41 -14.98
C PRO A 389 23.19 -29.54 -14.50
N SER A 390 23.78 -28.75 -15.41
CA SER A 390 24.69 -27.66 -15.05
C SER A 390 24.00 -26.60 -14.18
N ARG A 391 24.77 -25.79 -13.46
CA ARG A 391 24.21 -24.66 -12.70
C ARG A 391 23.44 -23.73 -13.63
N ASP A 392 22.17 -23.53 -13.30
CA ASP A 392 21.31 -22.54 -13.94
C ASP A 392 20.47 -21.83 -12.87
N ALA A 393 19.85 -20.70 -13.20
CA ALA A 393 19.10 -19.90 -12.27
C ALA A 393 17.68 -19.66 -12.78
N TYR A 394 16.71 -19.84 -11.89
CA TYR A 394 15.35 -19.36 -12.12
C TYR A 394 15.28 -17.87 -11.78
N HIS A 395 14.74 -17.08 -12.68
CA HIS A 395 14.48 -15.66 -12.44
C HIS A 395 13.06 -15.33 -12.90
N SER A 396 12.32 -14.62 -12.06
CA SER A 396 10.99 -14.09 -12.38
C SER A 396 10.92 -12.60 -12.04
N GLU A 397 10.25 -11.84 -12.90
CA GLU A 397 10.01 -10.43 -12.70
C GLU A 397 8.60 -10.05 -13.12
N VAL A 398 8.00 -9.10 -12.42
CA VAL A 398 6.77 -8.44 -12.85
C VAL A 398 7.15 -7.04 -13.33
N PRO A 399 7.05 -6.79 -14.66
CA PRO A 399 7.39 -5.49 -15.25
C PRO A 399 6.37 -4.43 -14.81
N GLU A 400 6.76 -3.16 -14.91
CA GLU A 400 5.84 -2.05 -14.71
C GLU A 400 4.99 -1.84 -15.98
N VAL A 401 3.88 -2.57 -16.06
CA VAL A 401 3.05 -2.68 -17.28
C VAL A 401 2.60 -1.31 -17.79
N VAL A 402 2.18 -0.39 -16.91
CA VAL A 402 1.73 0.95 -17.32
C VAL A 402 2.90 1.74 -17.91
N LEU A 403 4.07 1.71 -17.27
CA LEU A 403 5.27 2.39 -17.74
C LEU A 403 5.77 1.79 -19.05
N ASP A 404 5.88 0.47 -19.11
CA ASP A 404 6.55 -0.22 -20.22
C ASP A 404 5.70 -0.33 -21.47
N LEU A 405 4.36 -0.49 -21.32
CA LEU A 405 3.47 -0.70 -22.46
C LEU A 405 2.75 0.58 -22.93
N TRP A 406 2.57 1.56 -22.05
CA TRP A 406 1.80 2.75 -22.40
C TRP A 406 2.68 4.01 -22.41
N VAL A 407 3.39 4.29 -21.30
CA VAL A 407 4.12 5.55 -21.15
C VAL A 407 5.39 5.58 -21.99
N ARG A 408 6.25 4.56 -21.92
CA ARG A 408 7.49 4.52 -22.73
C ARG A 408 7.22 4.58 -24.24
N PRO A 409 6.28 3.80 -24.80
CA PRO A 409 5.96 3.92 -26.23
C PRO A 409 5.36 5.28 -26.61
N ALA A 410 4.51 5.86 -25.74
CA ALA A 410 3.94 7.19 -26.00
C ALA A 410 5.02 8.27 -25.99
N VAL A 411 5.92 8.25 -24.99
CA VAL A 411 7.06 9.17 -24.91
C VAL A 411 8.00 8.96 -26.10
N SER A 412 8.31 7.73 -26.49
CA SER A 412 9.16 7.43 -27.66
C SER A 412 8.54 7.98 -28.95
N ARG A 413 7.23 7.78 -29.18
CA ARG A 413 6.54 8.36 -30.32
C ARG A 413 6.53 9.89 -30.29
N GLY A 414 6.30 10.47 -29.12
CA GLY A 414 6.33 11.92 -28.91
C GLY A 414 7.72 12.51 -29.19
N THR A 415 8.79 11.85 -28.70
CA THR A 415 10.16 12.29 -28.98
C THR A 415 10.55 12.10 -30.45
N GLN A 416 10.06 11.06 -31.11
CA GLN A 416 10.22 10.89 -32.55
C GLN A 416 9.50 12.00 -33.32
N ALA A 417 8.25 12.31 -32.96
CA ALA A 417 7.52 13.43 -33.57
C ALA A 417 8.21 14.76 -33.31
N ALA A 418 8.67 15.01 -32.07
CA ALA A 418 9.39 16.21 -31.73
C ALA A 418 10.77 16.29 -32.42
N SER A 419 11.39 15.17 -32.78
CA SER A 419 12.64 15.15 -33.52
C SER A 419 12.53 15.81 -34.91
N TRP A 420 11.31 15.83 -35.48
CA TRP A 420 11.04 16.58 -36.70
C TRP A 420 11.32 18.09 -36.54
N LEU A 421 11.17 18.65 -35.34
CA LEU A 421 11.47 20.06 -35.06
C LEU A 421 12.97 20.34 -34.96
N ARG A 422 13.87 19.32 -35.02
CA ARG A 422 15.32 19.51 -34.96
C ARG A 422 15.87 20.39 -36.08
N TRP A 423 15.19 20.46 -37.22
CA TRP A 423 15.55 21.38 -38.30
C TRP A 423 15.57 22.85 -37.85
N MET A 424 14.79 23.19 -36.81
CA MET A 424 14.81 24.55 -36.23
C MET A 424 16.08 24.80 -35.36
N GLN A 425 16.82 23.75 -34.96
CA GLN A 425 18.03 23.85 -34.14
C GLN A 425 19.27 23.92 -35.04
N GLN A 426 19.41 25.00 -35.81
CA GLN A 426 20.48 25.14 -36.77
C GLN A 426 21.79 25.78 -36.21
N GLY A 427 21.81 26.13 -34.89
CA GLY A 427 22.96 26.74 -34.24
C GLY A 427 23.22 28.21 -34.64
N SER A 428 22.41 28.78 -35.52
CA SER A 428 22.54 30.17 -35.96
C SER A 428 21.79 31.13 -35.04
N VAL A 429 22.50 32.08 -34.43
CA VAL A 429 21.90 33.08 -33.53
C VAL A 429 20.84 33.92 -34.30
N GLN A 430 21.09 34.20 -35.57
CA GLN A 430 20.11 34.95 -36.42
C GLN A 430 18.78 34.21 -36.56
N SER A 431 18.81 32.88 -36.76
CA SER A 431 17.59 32.06 -36.85
C SER A 431 16.83 32.07 -35.52
N TYR A 432 17.49 32.00 -34.39
CA TYR A 432 16.84 32.07 -33.08
C TYR A 432 16.22 33.44 -32.80
N LEU A 433 16.87 34.54 -33.21
CA LEU A 433 16.30 35.89 -33.12
C LEU A 433 15.08 36.04 -33.98
N LEU A 434 15.06 35.47 -35.20
CA LEU A 434 13.89 35.46 -36.08
C LEU A 434 12.74 34.66 -35.44
N TYR A 435 13.01 33.53 -34.77
CA TYR A 435 11.95 32.78 -34.08
C TYR A 435 11.33 33.56 -32.93
N VAL A 436 12.17 34.24 -32.14
CA VAL A 436 11.69 35.13 -31.05
C VAL A 436 10.85 36.28 -31.63
N LEU A 437 11.31 36.93 -32.70
CA LEU A 437 10.57 37.99 -33.35
C LEU A 437 9.22 37.51 -33.91
N ALA A 438 9.22 36.35 -34.57
CA ALA A 438 7.98 35.77 -35.12
C ALA A 438 6.99 35.42 -33.99
N ALA A 439 7.46 34.86 -32.85
CA ALA A 439 6.63 34.57 -31.70
C ALA A 439 6.05 35.82 -31.04
N LEU A 440 6.84 36.90 -30.94
CA LEU A 440 6.37 38.20 -30.43
C LEU A 440 5.30 38.82 -31.35
N LEU A 441 5.52 38.82 -32.65
CA LEU A 441 4.55 39.33 -33.63
C LEU A 441 3.24 38.53 -33.61
N ALA A 442 3.33 37.21 -33.55
CA ALA A 442 2.17 36.32 -33.42
C ALA A 442 1.39 36.57 -32.13
N SER A 443 2.09 36.76 -31.00
CA SER A 443 1.42 37.07 -29.72
C SER A 443 0.74 38.43 -29.70
N LEU A 444 1.32 39.44 -30.34
CA LEU A 444 0.71 40.76 -30.49
C LEU A 444 -0.55 40.73 -31.40
N LEU A 445 -0.54 39.92 -32.47
CA LEU A 445 -1.68 39.73 -33.36
C LEU A 445 -2.83 38.93 -32.72
N LEU A 446 -2.53 38.05 -31.76
CA LEU A 446 -3.54 37.27 -31.04
C LEU A 446 -4.16 38.04 -29.86
N TRP A 447 -3.53 39.13 -29.43
CA TRP A 447 -4.00 39.99 -28.33
C TRP A 447 -4.69 41.28 -28.81
N SER A 448 -4.61 41.59 -30.10
CA SER A 448 -5.37 42.65 -30.76
C SER A 448 -6.72 42.12 -31.30
#